data_f10af8ff2549df723599c61da6ef283d
#
_entry.id   f10af8ff2549df723599c61da6ef283d
#
_cell.length_a   1.000
_cell.length_b   1.000
_cell.length_c   1.000
_cell.angle_alpha   90.00
_cell.angle_beta   90.00
_cell.angle_gamma   90.00
#
_symmetry.space_group_name_H-M   'P 1'
#
loop_
_entity.id
_entity.type
_entity.pdbx_description
1 polymer ?
#
loop_
_entity_poly.entity_id
_entity_poly.type
_entity_poly.pdbx_seq_one_letter_code
_entity_poly.pdbx_strand_id
1 'polypeptide(L)'
;MTEIFGIPTQALFGQLLIGLINGSFYALLSLGLAVIFGLLNIINFTHGAQYMMGAFCAYFLMTKLGIGYWWALVIAPLAVGIIGMVIERLMLARLYKLDHLYGLLLTFGLALIIQGLFRNEYGTSGIPYAMPQELSGGRNLGFMFLPNYRAWVILASIVMCLATWFVIERTQLGSYLRAATENPALVQAFGINVPRMITLTYGFGVALAAFAGVMAAPIYQVNPLMGADLIIVVFAVVVIGGMGSIMGSIVTGFALGLIEGLTKVFYPEASNTVIFIIMAIVLMIKPAGLFGTQR
;
A
#
# COMPACT_ATOMS: atom_id res chain seq x y z
N MET A 1 27.88 21.01 -16.02
CA MET A 1 26.85 20.28 -15.23
C MET A 1 27.34 20.30 -13.80
N THR A 2 26.49 20.69 -12.87
CA THR A 2 26.85 20.66 -11.44
C THR A 2 26.90 19.21 -10.99
N GLU A 3 27.97 18.80 -10.34
CA GLU A 3 28.15 17.46 -9.78
C GLU A 3 28.12 17.53 -8.25
N ILE A 4 27.46 16.54 -7.64
CA ILE A 4 27.44 16.33 -6.19
C ILE A 4 28.04 14.95 -5.94
N PHE A 5 29.15 14.86 -5.21
CA PHE A 5 29.90 13.62 -4.97
C PHE A 5 30.34 12.89 -6.27
N GLY A 6 30.67 13.65 -7.36
CA GLY A 6 31.05 13.07 -8.64
C GLY A 6 29.89 12.50 -9.46
N ILE A 7 28.63 12.78 -9.06
CA ILE A 7 27.42 12.33 -9.73
C ILE A 7 26.73 13.55 -10.34
N PRO A 8 26.26 13.47 -11.60
CA PRO A 8 25.48 14.54 -12.20
C PRO A 8 24.23 14.84 -11.37
N THR A 9 24.01 16.10 -11.05
CA THR A 9 22.87 16.56 -10.22
C THR A 9 21.52 16.03 -10.74
N GLN A 10 21.35 16.00 -12.06
CA GLN A 10 20.13 15.47 -12.70
C GLN A 10 19.90 13.97 -12.40
N ALA A 11 20.96 13.17 -12.38
CA ALA A 11 20.86 11.74 -12.07
C ALA A 11 20.48 11.52 -10.60
N LEU A 12 21.10 12.26 -9.68
CA LEU A 12 20.80 12.18 -8.25
C LEU A 12 19.36 12.56 -7.96
N PHE A 13 18.90 13.73 -8.41
CA PHE A 13 17.52 14.18 -8.17
C PHE A 13 16.49 13.35 -8.92
N GLY A 14 16.84 12.82 -10.12
CA GLY A 14 15.98 11.90 -10.86
C GLY A 14 15.73 10.60 -10.09
N GLN A 15 16.76 10.02 -9.50
CA GLN A 15 16.62 8.79 -8.69
C GLN A 15 15.93 9.06 -7.34
N LEU A 16 16.16 10.21 -6.72
CA LEU A 16 15.40 10.63 -5.53
C LEU A 16 13.90 10.78 -5.84
N LEU A 17 13.55 11.33 -6.99
CA LEU A 17 12.16 11.43 -7.43
C LEU A 17 11.53 10.04 -7.63
N ILE A 18 12.24 9.12 -8.29
CA ILE A 18 11.78 7.74 -8.46
C ILE A 18 11.63 7.07 -7.10
N GLY A 19 12.59 7.24 -6.21
CA GLY A 19 12.52 6.75 -4.83
C GLY A 19 11.33 7.30 -4.06
N LEU A 20 11.00 8.58 -4.22
CA LEU A 20 9.84 9.21 -3.58
C LEU A 20 8.52 8.66 -4.14
N ILE A 21 8.47 8.33 -5.43
CA ILE A 21 7.30 7.70 -6.05
C ILE A 21 7.13 6.27 -5.52
N ASN A 22 8.19 5.47 -5.48
CA ASN A 22 8.15 4.13 -4.89
C ASN A 22 7.73 4.22 -3.42
N GLY A 23 8.30 5.17 -2.67
CA GLY A 23 7.94 5.46 -1.29
C GLY A 23 6.48 5.84 -1.10
N SER A 24 5.88 6.53 -2.07
CA SER A 24 4.44 6.84 -2.07
C SER A 24 3.57 5.58 -2.12
N PHE A 25 3.93 4.62 -2.98
CA PHE A 25 3.23 3.33 -3.05
C PHE A 25 3.51 2.47 -1.81
N TYR A 26 4.75 2.46 -1.32
CA TYR A 26 5.09 1.77 -0.08
C TYR A 26 4.29 2.32 1.10
N ALA A 27 4.21 3.65 1.25
CA ALA A 27 3.47 4.29 2.32
C ALA A 27 1.96 3.98 2.26
N LEU A 28 1.33 4.09 1.08
CA LEU A 28 -0.10 3.80 0.93
C LEU A 28 -0.44 2.34 1.20
N LEU A 29 0.32 1.41 0.61
CA LEU A 29 0.08 -0.02 0.78
C LEU A 29 0.37 -0.46 2.22
N SER A 30 1.49 -0.03 2.79
CA SER A 30 1.83 -0.36 4.17
C SER A 30 0.85 0.24 5.17
N LEU A 31 0.33 1.45 4.89
CA LEU A 31 -0.72 2.07 5.70
C LEU A 31 -2.00 1.24 5.70
N GLY A 32 -2.47 0.81 4.52
CA GLY A 32 -3.63 -0.08 4.41
C GLY A 32 -3.43 -1.40 5.16
N LEU A 33 -2.25 -1.99 5.02
CA LEU A 33 -1.89 -3.22 5.72
C LEU A 33 -1.77 -3.01 7.24
N ALA A 34 -1.21 -1.88 7.69
CA ALA A 34 -1.08 -1.54 9.11
C ALA A 34 -2.44 -1.30 9.78
N VAL A 35 -3.39 -0.69 9.07
CA VAL A 35 -4.78 -0.52 9.53
C VAL A 35 -5.46 -1.89 9.72
N ILE A 36 -5.28 -2.81 8.79
CA ILE A 36 -5.81 -4.18 8.89
C ILE A 36 -5.13 -4.93 10.02
N PHE A 37 -3.80 -4.93 10.05
CA PHE A 37 -3.02 -5.68 11.05
C PHE A 37 -3.26 -5.17 12.48
N GLY A 38 -3.35 -3.84 12.65
CA GLY A 38 -3.59 -3.23 13.96
C GLY A 38 -4.89 -3.67 14.63
N LEU A 39 -5.87 -4.14 13.84
CA LEU A 39 -7.16 -4.65 14.32
C LEU A 39 -7.23 -6.16 14.46
N LEU A 40 -6.69 -6.87 13.48
CA LEU A 40 -6.92 -8.30 13.31
C LEU A 40 -5.75 -9.15 13.78
N ASN A 41 -4.57 -8.55 13.95
CA ASN A 41 -3.30 -9.25 14.15
C ASN A 41 -3.04 -10.34 13.08
N ILE A 42 -3.61 -10.20 11.89
CA ILE A 42 -3.46 -11.13 10.77
C ILE A 42 -2.71 -10.44 9.64
N ILE A 43 -1.67 -11.10 9.16
CA ILE A 43 -0.93 -10.66 7.98
C ILE A 43 -1.77 -10.98 6.75
N ASN A 44 -2.16 -9.94 6.00
CA ASN A 44 -3.00 -10.08 4.81
C ASN A 44 -2.14 -10.12 3.53
N PHE A 45 -1.74 -11.29 3.08
CA PHE A 45 -1.03 -11.44 1.81
C PHE A 45 -1.91 -11.15 0.58
N THR A 46 -3.24 -11.24 0.71
CA THR A 46 -4.17 -10.85 -0.37
C THR A 46 -4.06 -9.36 -0.71
N HIS A 47 -3.46 -8.55 0.16
CA HIS A 47 -3.33 -7.10 -0.01
C HIS A 47 -2.61 -6.71 -1.32
N GLY A 48 -1.56 -7.43 -1.72
CA GLY A 48 -0.91 -7.25 -3.03
C GLY A 48 -1.84 -7.59 -4.20
N ALA A 49 -2.63 -8.65 -4.09
CA ALA A 49 -3.63 -8.98 -5.10
C ALA A 49 -4.75 -7.93 -5.16
N GLN A 50 -5.15 -7.34 -4.03
CA GLN A 50 -6.14 -6.26 -3.96
C GLN A 50 -5.63 -4.95 -4.60
N TYR A 51 -4.34 -4.65 -4.46
CA TYR A 51 -3.70 -3.57 -5.21
C TYR A 51 -3.77 -3.82 -6.73
N MET A 52 -3.41 -5.01 -7.19
CA MET A 52 -3.56 -5.43 -8.58
C MET A 52 -5.02 -5.32 -9.05
N MET A 53 -5.98 -5.78 -8.24
CA MET A 53 -7.41 -5.66 -8.56
C MET A 53 -7.85 -4.20 -8.75
N GLY A 54 -7.29 -3.26 -7.99
CA GLY A 54 -7.52 -1.82 -8.18
C GLY A 54 -7.11 -1.33 -9.57
N ALA A 55 -5.91 -1.71 -10.02
CA ALA A 55 -5.40 -1.38 -11.34
C ALA A 55 -6.25 -2.01 -12.48
N PHE A 56 -6.60 -3.29 -12.34
CA PHE A 56 -7.48 -3.96 -13.31
C PHE A 56 -8.90 -3.41 -13.32
N CYS A 57 -9.44 -3.04 -12.17
CA CYS A 57 -10.75 -2.39 -12.09
C CYS A 57 -10.74 -1.05 -12.86
N ALA A 58 -9.71 -0.23 -12.68
CA ALA A 58 -9.55 1.01 -13.43
C ALA A 58 -9.43 0.74 -14.94
N TYR A 59 -8.65 -0.27 -15.33
CA TYR A 59 -8.53 -0.69 -16.73
C TYR A 59 -9.87 -1.12 -17.32
N PHE A 60 -10.63 -1.93 -16.59
CA PHE A 60 -11.96 -2.39 -16.99
C PHE A 60 -12.95 -1.21 -17.13
N LEU A 61 -12.98 -0.30 -16.16
CA LEU A 61 -13.82 0.90 -16.19
C LEU A 61 -13.54 1.74 -17.44
N MET A 62 -12.26 1.92 -17.78
CA MET A 62 -11.88 2.70 -18.95
C MET A 62 -12.23 1.98 -20.27
N THR A 63 -11.91 0.69 -20.40
CA THR A 63 -12.01 -0.03 -21.68
C THR A 63 -13.41 -0.52 -22.00
N LYS A 64 -14.21 -0.89 -21.01
CA LYS A 64 -15.56 -1.45 -21.20
C LYS A 64 -16.67 -0.43 -20.96
N LEU A 65 -16.47 0.51 -20.05
CA LEU A 65 -17.49 1.48 -19.64
C LEU A 65 -17.17 2.92 -20.07
N GLY A 66 -15.97 3.18 -20.63
CA GLY A 66 -15.54 4.53 -21.01
C GLY A 66 -15.34 5.48 -19.83
N ILE A 67 -15.24 4.94 -18.61
CA ILE A 67 -15.09 5.73 -17.39
C ILE A 67 -13.61 6.11 -17.22
N GLY A 68 -13.33 7.40 -17.20
CA GLY A 68 -11.98 7.95 -17.13
C GLY A 68 -11.31 7.78 -15.77
N TYR A 69 -10.01 8.11 -15.74
CA TYR A 69 -9.12 7.95 -14.57
C TYR A 69 -9.66 8.54 -13.26
N TRP A 70 -10.22 9.76 -13.30
CA TRP A 70 -10.69 10.47 -12.10
C TRP A 70 -11.84 9.75 -11.38
N TRP A 71 -12.76 9.19 -12.15
CA TRP A 71 -13.83 8.37 -11.59
C TRP A 71 -13.32 6.99 -11.15
N ALA A 72 -12.36 6.43 -11.86
CA ALA A 72 -11.73 5.17 -11.46
C ALA A 72 -11.03 5.28 -10.10
N LEU A 73 -10.45 6.44 -9.74
CA LEU A 73 -9.88 6.70 -8.41
C LEU A 73 -10.86 6.58 -7.25
N VAL A 74 -12.17 6.65 -7.52
CA VAL A 74 -13.22 6.51 -6.51
C VAL A 74 -13.91 5.15 -6.63
N ILE A 75 -14.31 4.78 -7.83
CA ILE A 75 -15.12 3.58 -8.08
C ILE A 75 -14.30 2.30 -7.82
N ALA A 76 -13.05 2.23 -8.28
CA ALA A 76 -12.23 1.03 -8.12
C ALA A 76 -11.89 0.74 -6.65
N PRO A 77 -11.45 1.70 -5.81
CA PRO A 77 -11.27 1.47 -4.38
C PRO A 77 -12.55 1.02 -3.67
N LEU A 78 -13.69 1.62 -3.99
CA LEU A 78 -14.98 1.22 -3.40
C LEU A 78 -15.37 -0.21 -3.81
N ALA A 79 -15.26 -0.55 -5.09
CA ALA A 79 -15.59 -1.88 -5.59
C ALA A 79 -14.69 -2.97 -4.97
N VAL A 80 -13.38 -2.75 -4.99
CA VAL A 80 -12.41 -3.70 -4.42
C VAL A 80 -12.51 -3.74 -2.89
N GLY A 81 -12.78 -2.60 -2.24
CA GLY A 81 -13.07 -2.54 -0.81
C GLY A 81 -14.28 -3.37 -0.41
N ILE A 82 -15.36 -3.31 -1.18
CA ILE A 82 -16.56 -4.15 -0.97
C ILE A 82 -16.21 -5.64 -1.15
N ILE A 83 -15.44 -5.99 -2.19
CA ILE A 83 -14.97 -7.38 -2.37
C ILE A 83 -14.14 -7.81 -1.15
N GLY A 84 -13.26 -6.93 -0.65
CA GLY A 84 -12.50 -7.18 0.57
C GLY A 84 -13.40 -7.45 1.77
N MET A 85 -14.42 -6.62 1.99
CA MET A 85 -15.40 -6.83 3.08
C MET A 85 -16.13 -8.18 2.95
N VAL A 86 -16.47 -8.60 1.75
CA VAL A 86 -17.08 -9.91 1.49
C VAL A 86 -16.12 -11.05 1.84
N ILE A 87 -14.85 -10.95 1.40
CA ILE A 87 -13.79 -11.93 1.73
C ILE A 87 -13.60 -12.01 3.25
N GLU A 88 -13.49 -10.87 3.92
CA GLU A 88 -13.36 -10.83 5.38
C GLU A 88 -14.53 -11.53 6.05
N ARG A 89 -15.76 -11.14 5.72
CA ARG A 89 -16.98 -11.63 6.37
C ARG A 89 -17.21 -13.12 6.16
N LEU A 90 -16.95 -13.63 4.97
CA LEU A 90 -17.24 -15.02 4.60
C LEU A 90 -16.12 -16.00 4.99
N MET A 91 -14.85 -15.51 4.97
CA MET A 91 -13.69 -16.39 5.10
C MET A 91 -12.86 -16.05 6.35
N LEU A 92 -12.31 -14.83 6.46
CA LEU A 92 -11.40 -14.45 7.53
C LEU A 92 -12.07 -14.43 8.91
N ALA A 93 -13.31 -13.92 9.00
CA ALA A 93 -14.05 -13.83 10.25
C ALA A 93 -14.22 -15.19 10.96
N ARG A 94 -14.20 -16.30 10.22
CA ARG A 94 -14.29 -17.66 10.77
C ARG A 94 -12.97 -18.11 11.42
N LEU A 95 -11.86 -17.50 11.06
CA LEU A 95 -10.52 -17.88 11.49
C LEU A 95 -10.01 -17.07 12.68
N TYR A 96 -10.68 -15.98 13.09
CA TYR A 96 -10.21 -15.10 14.18
C TYR A 96 -10.00 -15.77 15.53
N LYS A 97 -10.65 -16.91 15.76
CA LYS A 97 -10.50 -17.69 16.99
C LYS A 97 -9.44 -18.80 16.88
N LEU A 98 -8.88 -19.00 15.70
CA LEU A 98 -7.87 -20.01 15.41
C LEU A 98 -6.48 -19.40 15.47
N ASP A 99 -5.45 -20.23 15.32
CA ASP A 99 -4.07 -19.76 15.23
C ASP A 99 -3.89 -18.82 14.03
N HIS A 100 -3.08 -17.78 14.20
CA HIS A 100 -2.80 -16.76 13.17
C HIS A 100 -2.28 -17.34 11.85
N LEU A 101 -1.64 -18.53 11.89
CA LEU A 101 -1.17 -19.25 10.70
C LEU A 101 -2.30 -19.59 9.73
N TYR A 102 -3.51 -19.91 10.22
CA TYR A 102 -4.65 -20.19 9.34
C TYR A 102 -5.06 -18.97 8.52
N GLY A 103 -5.07 -17.78 9.13
CA GLY A 103 -5.35 -16.53 8.45
C GLY A 103 -4.29 -16.20 7.39
N LEU A 104 -3.01 -16.41 7.74
CA LEU A 104 -1.88 -16.21 6.83
C LEU A 104 -1.98 -17.15 5.61
N LEU A 105 -2.20 -18.45 5.84
CA LEU A 105 -2.34 -19.45 4.76
C LEU A 105 -3.54 -19.16 3.87
N LEU A 106 -4.69 -18.79 4.46
CA LEU A 106 -5.87 -18.41 3.69
C LEU A 106 -5.60 -17.20 2.80
N THR A 107 -5.03 -16.11 3.35
CA THR A 107 -4.77 -14.89 2.57
C THR A 107 -3.72 -15.11 1.49
N PHE A 108 -2.71 -15.95 1.73
CA PHE A 108 -1.74 -16.35 0.74
C PHE A 108 -2.38 -17.19 -0.39
N GLY A 109 -3.18 -18.19 -0.02
CA GLY A 109 -3.92 -19.00 -1.00
C GLY A 109 -4.89 -18.16 -1.85
N LEU A 110 -5.61 -17.23 -1.24
CA LEU A 110 -6.49 -16.31 -1.96
C LEU A 110 -5.71 -15.39 -2.91
N ALA A 111 -4.54 -14.90 -2.50
CA ALA A 111 -3.68 -14.10 -3.37
C ALA A 111 -3.29 -14.87 -4.63
N LEU A 112 -2.88 -16.14 -4.48
CA LEU A 112 -2.51 -17.00 -5.61
C LEU A 112 -3.71 -17.30 -6.52
N ILE A 113 -4.89 -17.56 -5.95
CA ILE A 113 -6.13 -17.80 -6.71
C ILE A 113 -6.49 -16.55 -7.52
N ILE A 114 -6.52 -15.37 -6.89
CA ILE A 114 -6.87 -14.12 -7.57
C ILE A 114 -5.85 -13.83 -8.68
N GLN A 115 -4.56 -13.92 -8.41
CA GLN A 115 -3.51 -13.74 -9.42
C GLN A 115 -3.64 -14.74 -10.57
N GLY A 116 -3.92 -16.00 -10.25
CA GLY A 116 -4.12 -17.07 -11.24
C GLY A 116 -5.28 -16.78 -12.17
N LEU A 117 -6.42 -16.33 -11.64
CA LEU A 117 -7.61 -15.97 -12.42
C LEU A 117 -7.31 -14.82 -13.39
N PHE A 118 -6.67 -13.74 -12.89
CA PHE A 118 -6.31 -12.60 -13.76
C PHE A 118 -5.24 -12.98 -14.79
N ARG A 119 -4.26 -13.82 -14.41
CA ARG A 119 -3.25 -14.31 -15.32
C ARG A 119 -3.82 -15.18 -16.44
N ASN A 120 -4.81 -16.00 -16.14
CA ASN A 120 -5.49 -16.83 -17.13
C ASN A 120 -6.27 -15.99 -18.15
N GLU A 121 -6.89 -14.90 -17.70
CA GLU A 121 -7.72 -14.04 -18.57
C GLU A 121 -6.87 -13.01 -19.36
N TYR A 122 -5.85 -12.40 -18.74
CA TYR A 122 -5.10 -11.28 -19.31
C TYR A 122 -3.66 -11.63 -19.70
N GLY A 123 -3.19 -12.85 -19.40
CA GLY A 123 -1.80 -13.25 -19.64
C GLY A 123 -0.84 -12.66 -18.61
N THR A 124 0.46 -12.66 -18.93
CA THR A 124 1.55 -12.14 -18.08
C THR A 124 2.11 -10.81 -18.57
N SER A 125 1.75 -10.38 -19.77
CA SER A 125 2.23 -9.13 -20.35
C SER A 125 1.56 -7.93 -19.68
N GLY A 126 2.32 -6.85 -19.47
CA GLY A 126 1.77 -5.61 -18.96
C GLY A 126 0.82 -4.95 -19.97
N ILE A 127 -0.34 -4.55 -19.50
CA ILE A 127 -1.35 -3.84 -20.30
C ILE A 127 -1.17 -2.33 -20.06
N PRO A 128 -0.95 -1.52 -21.12
CA PRO A 128 -0.82 -0.08 -20.94
C PRO A 128 -2.14 0.54 -20.49
N TYR A 129 -2.06 1.45 -19.53
CA TYR A 129 -3.17 2.27 -19.08
C TYR A 129 -2.89 3.73 -19.41
N ALA A 130 -3.83 4.40 -20.09
CA ALA A 130 -3.63 5.77 -20.56
C ALA A 130 -3.61 6.75 -19.37
N MET A 131 -2.57 7.60 -19.38
CA MET A 131 -2.47 8.72 -18.43
C MET A 131 -3.54 9.77 -18.75
N PRO A 132 -4.18 10.39 -17.75
CA PRO A 132 -5.14 11.48 -17.98
C PRO A 132 -4.44 12.67 -18.65
N GLN A 133 -5.12 13.28 -19.62
CA GLN A 133 -4.55 14.36 -20.44
C GLN A 133 -4.14 15.58 -19.61
N GLU A 134 -4.88 15.90 -18.55
CA GLU A 134 -4.62 17.02 -17.63
C GLU A 134 -3.30 16.87 -16.87
N LEU A 135 -2.82 15.62 -16.70
CA LEU A 135 -1.57 15.30 -16.03
C LEU A 135 -0.47 14.91 -17.01
N SER A 136 -0.70 15.07 -18.31
CA SER A 136 0.32 14.83 -19.34
C SER A 136 1.41 15.90 -19.31
N GLY A 137 2.61 15.55 -19.84
CA GLY A 137 3.76 16.45 -19.85
C GLY A 137 4.48 16.57 -18.49
N GLY A 138 5.24 17.64 -18.33
CA GLY A 138 6.03 17.87 -17.12
C GLY A 138 6.67 19.24 -17.09
N ARG A 139 7.33 19.56 -15.99
CA ARG A 139 8.00 20.84 -15.74
C ARG A 139 9.51 20.61 -15.64
N ASN A 140 10.27 21.45 -16.36
CA ASN A 140 11.70 21.48 -16.20
C ASN A 140 12.04 22.41 -15.03
N LEU A 141 12.59 21.83 -13.96
CA LEU A 141 13.02 22.58 -12.75
C LEU A 141 14.47 23.07 -12.84
N GLY A 142 15.12 22.92 -14.00
CA GLY A 142 16.52 23.27 -14.20
C GLY A 142 17.49 22.15 -13.78
N PHE A 143 17.32 21.64 -12.57
CA PHE A 143 18.12 20.52 -12.05
C PHE A 143 17.52 19.14 -12.31
N MET A 144 16.23 19.04 -12.65
CA MET A 144 15.55 17.80 -13.06
C MET A 144 14.28 18.09 -13.86
N PHE A 145 13.82 17.07 -14.60
CA PHE A 145 12.51 17.06 -15.25
C PHE A 145 11.50 16.35 -14.32
N LEU A 146 10.40 17.04 -13.96
CA LEU A 146 9.34 16.54 -13.12
C LEU A 146 8.08 16.26 -13.96
N PRO A 147 7.73 14.99 -14.27
CA PRO A 147 6.47 14.66 -14.90
C PRO A 147 5.28 15.04 -14.01
N ASN A 148 4.27 15.69 -14.57
CA ASN A 148 3.09 16.14 -13.83
C ASN A 148 2.37 14.99 -13.12
N TYR A 149 2.21 13.85 -13.79
CA TYR A 149 1.59 12.67 -13.20
C TYR A 149 2.32 12.15 -11.97
N ARG A 150 3.66 12.13 -12.01
CA ARG A 150 4.48 11.70 -10.86
C ARG A 150 4.34 12.64 -9.67
N ALA A 151 4.28 13.95 -9.92
CA ALA A 151 4.00 14.94 -8.88
C ALA A 151 2.60 14.74 -8.27
N TRP A 152 1.61 14.46 -9.11
CA TRP A 152 0.25 14.12 -8.66
C TRP A 152 0.23 12.88 -7.76
N VAL A 153 0.91 11.78 -8.13
CA VAL A 153 0.97 10.55 -7.32
C VAL A 153 1.55 10.82 -5.94
N ILE A 154 2.64 11.59 -5.85
CA ILE A 154 3.26 11.96 -4.57
C ILE A 154 2.27 12.78 -3.73
N LEU A 155 1.65 13.81 -4.31
CA LEU A 155 0.71 14.67 -3.61
C LEU A 155 -0.53 13.87 -3.12
N ALA A 156 -1.13 13.08 -4.00
CA ALA A 156 -2.30 12.28 -3.68
C ALA A 156 -2.00 11.25 -2.57
N SER A 157 -0.82 10.61 -2.61
CA SER A 157 -0.41 9.66 -1.57
C SER A 157 -0.22 10.34 -0.21
N ILE A 158 0.42 11.51 -0.17
CA ILE A 158 0.59 12.28 1.07
C ILE A 158 -0.78 12.69 1.63
N VAL A 159 -1.68 13.20 0.79
CA VAL A 159 -3.04 13.60 1.22
C VAL A 159 -3.80 12.40 1.77
N MET A 160 -3.78 11.25 1.08
CA MET A 160 -4.44 10.03 1.55
C MET A 160 -3.83 9.49 2.85
N CYS A 161 -2.51 9.51 2.96
CA CYS A 161 -1.81 9.11 4.18
C CYS A 161 -2.19 10.01 5.37
N LEU A 162 -2.16 11.33 5.19
CA LEU A 162 -2.53 12.28 6.24
C LEU A 162 -4.01 12.21 6.59
N ALA A 163 -4.90 12.05 5.61
CA ALA A 163 -6.33 11.88 5.83
C ALA A 163 -6.61 10.60 6.65
N THR A 164 -5.98 9.48 6.28
CA THR A 164 -6.12 8.22 7.03
C THR A 164 -5.57 8.34 8.44
N TRP A 165 -4.37 8.92 8.60
CA TRP A 165 -3.80 9.19 9.91
C TRP A 165 -4.75 10.04 10.77
N PHE A 166 -5.29 11.13 10.22
CA PHE A 166 -6.23 11.99 10.93
C PHE A 166 -7.49 11.23 11.37
N VAL A 167 -8.08 10.44 10.47
CA VAL A 167 -9.29 9.65 10.77
C VAL A 167 -9.03 8.65 11.89
N ILE A 168 -7.89 7.94 11.86
CA ILE A 168 -7.62 6.88 12.84
C ILE A 168 -7.04 7.45 14.15
N GLU A 169 -6.19 8.48 14.12
CA GLU A 169 -5.54 8.99 15.33
C GLU A 169 -6.33 10.08 16.03
N ARG A 170 -7.16 10.83 15.30
CA ARG A 170 -7.81 12.04 15.81
C ARG A 170 -9.34 11.95 15.90
N THR A 171 -9.95 10.83 15.50
CA THR A 171 -11.40 10.66 15.60
C THR A 171 -11.80 9.56 16.59
N GLN A 172 -13.08 9.54 16.97
CA GLN A 172 -13.65 8.52 17.85
C GLN A 172 -13.54 7.11 17.26
N LEU A 173 -13.56 6.99 15.93
CA LEU A 173 -13.43 5.72 15.24
C LEU A 173 -12.13 5.01 15.63
N GLY A 174 -10.99 5.71 15.60
CA GLY A 174 -9.72 5.12 16.01
C GLY A 174 -9.68 4.74 17.51
N SER A 175 -10.32 5.51 18.37
CA SER A 175 -10.44 5.15 19.81
C SER A 175 -11.23 3.86 20.00
N TYR A 176 -12.33 3.68 19.28
CA TYR A 176 -13.13 2.44 19.30
C TYR A 176 -12.34 1.25 18.73
N LEU A 177 -11.56 1.49 17.65
CA LEU A 177 -10.70 0.47 17.07
C LEU A 177 -9.66 -0.03 18.08
N ARG A 178 -8.94 0.88 18.73
CA ARG A 178 -7.95 0.53 19.78
C ARG A 178 -8.59 -0.19 20.96
N ALA A 179 -9.72 0.29 21.45
CA ALA A 179 -10.44 -0.38 22.53
C ALA A 179 -10.90 -1.80 22.15
N ALA A 180 -11.34 -1.99 20.89
CA ALA A 180 -11.79 -3.29 20.41
C ALA A 180 -10.65 -4.31 20.23
N THR A 181 -9.40 -3.85 20.01
CA THR A 181 -8.24 -4.77 19.99
C THR A 181 -7.85 -5.26 21.38
N GLU A 182 -8.12 -4.47 22.42
CA GLU A 182 -7.81 -4.85 23.80
C GLU A 182 -8.91 -5.72 24.41
N ASN A 183 -10.17 -5.27 24.32
CA ASN A 183 -11.30 -6.02 24.88
C ASN A 183 -12.57 -5.88 24.02
N PRO A 184 -12.73 -6.72 22.98
CA PRO A 184 -13.88 -6.63 22.08
C PRO A 184 -15.22 -6.88 22.80
N ALA A 185 -15.24 -7.71 23.85
CA ALA A 185 -16.46 -8.02 24.62
C ALA A 185 -16.93 -6.78 25.41
N LEU A 186 -16.02 -6.06 26.03
CA LEU A 186 -16.33 -4.83 26.76
C LEU A 186 -16.87 -3.76 25.81
N VAL A 187 -16.25 -3.57 24.64
CA VAL A 187 -16.70 -2.59 23.64
C VAL A 187 -18.10 -2.93 23.12
N GLN A 188 -18.41 -4.22 22.94
CA GLN A 188 -19.75 -4.67 22.57
C GLN A 188 -20.77 -4.39 23.69
N ALA A 189 -20.40 -4.52 24.95
CA ALA A 189 -21.28 -4.22 26.08
C ALA A 189 -21.70 -2.74 26.11
N PHE A 190 -20.87 -1.82 25.57
CA PHE A 190 -21.22 -0.41 25.36
C PHE A 190 -22.05 -0.15 24.09
N GLY A 191 -22.57 -1.19 23.42
CA GLY A 191 -23.44 -1.08 22.26
C GLY A 191 -22.74 -0.89 20.91
N ILE A 192 -21.41 -0.98 20.86
CA ILE A 192 -20.64 -0.85 19.61
C ILE A 192 -20.58 -2.21 18.92
N ASN A 193 -20.98 -2.24 17.65
CA ASN A 193 -20.94 -3.47 16.84
C ASN A 193 -19.52 -3.73 16.31
N VAL A 194 -18.68 -4.39 17.13
CA VAL A 194 -17.29 -4.71 16.82
C VAL A 194 -17.14 -5.50 15.51
N PRO A 195 -17.94 -6.55 15.21
CA PRO A 195 -17.83 -7.27 13.92
C PRO A 195 -18.02 -6.36 12.69
N ARG A 196 -19.02 -5.45 12.72
CA ARG A 196 -19.20 -4.48 11.62
C ARG A 196 -18.03 -3.53 11.49
N MET A 197 -17.49 -3.08 12.61
CA MET A 197 -16.36 -2.17 12.65
C MET A 197 -15.12 -2.83 12.03
N ILE A 198 -14.85 -4.09 12.36
CA ILE A 198 -13.75 -4.88 11.78
C ILE A 198 -13.92 -4.97 10.25
N THR A 199 -15.11 -5.39 9.78
CA THR A 199 -15.39 -5.54 8.34
C THR A 199 -15.19 -4.21 7.59
N LEU A 200 -15.69 -3.10 8.11
CA LEU A 200 -15.53 -1.78 7.48
C LEU A 200 -14.07 -1.32 7.46
N THR A 201 -13.32 -1.55 8.52
CA THR A 201 -11.90 -1.18 8.59
C THR A 201 -11.05 -2.05 7.67
N TYR A 202 -11.35 -3.34 7.58
CA TYR A 202 -10.72 -4.22 6.60
C TYR A 202 -10.98 -3.73 5.17
N GLY A 203 -12.24 -3.45 4.84
CA GLY A 203 -12.63 -2.89 3.54
C GLY A 203 -11.94 -1.55 3.23
N PHE A 204 -11.79 -0.69 4.23
CA PHE A 204 -11.06 0.57 4.09
C PHE A 204 -9.57 0.35 3.79
N GLY A 205 -8.89 -0.55 4.53
CA GLY A 205 -7.50 -0.89 4.24
C GLY A 205 -7.32 -1.47 2.83
N VAL A 206 -8.25 -2.32 2.40
CA VAL A 206 -8.29 -2.86 1.01
C VAL A 206 -8.53 -1.76 -0.01
N ALA A 207 -9.41 -0.81 0.27
CA ALA A 207 -9.66 0.33 -0.61
C ALA A 207 -8.41 1.21 -0.79
N LEU A 208 -7.59 1.39 0.25
CA LEU A 208 -6.29 2.07 0.14
C LEU A 208 -5.33 1.34 -0.81
N ALA A 209 -5.27 0.00 -0.74
CA ALA A 209 -4.47 -0.78 -1.68
C ALA A 209 -4.97 -0.62 -3.13
N ALA A 210 -6.27 -0.70 -3.34
CA ALA A 210 -6.87 -0.52 -4.66
C ALA A 210 -6.65 0.91 -5.20
N PHE A 211 -6.73 1.93 -4.34
CA PHE A 211 -6.41 3.31 -4.70
C PHE A 211 -4.96 3.45 -5.18
N ALA A 212 -4.01 2.85 -4.46
CA ALA A 212 -2.62 2.79 -4.90
C ALA A 212 -2.48 2.06 -6.25
N GLY A 213 -3.25 0.98 -6.47
CA GLY A 213 -3.29 0.24 -7.73
C GLY A 213 -3.75 1.09 -8.92
N VAL A 214 -4.81 1.89 -8.75
CA VAL A 214 -5.28 2.82 -9.80
C VAL A 214 -4.20 3.85 -10.14
N MET A 215 -3.54 4.41 -9.12
CA MET A 215 -2.46 5.39 -9.35
C MET A 215 -1.22 4.76 -9.99
N ALA A 216 -0.97 3.49 -9.75
CA ALA A 216 0.16 2.77 -10.31
C ALA A 216 -0.03 2.38 -11.78
N ALA A 217 -1.27 2.17 -12.23
CA ALA A 217 -1.60 1.69 -13.56
C ALA A 217 -0.93 2.48 -14.71
N PRO A 218 -0.93 3.82 -14.71
CA PRO A 218 -0.27 4.60 -15.78
C PRO A 218 1.27 4.58 -15.71
N ILE A 219 1.88 4.19 -14.56
CA ILE A 219 3.34 4.18 -14.38
C ILE A 219 3.93 2.82 -14.68
N TYR A 220 3.34 1.75 -14.12
CA TYR A 220 3.93 0.40 -14.12
C TYR A 220 3.22 -0.57 -15.06
N GLN A 221 2.22 -0.11 -15.80
CA GLN A 221 1.31 -0.96 -16.58
C GLN A 221 0.50 -1.92 -15.67
N VAL A 222 -0.61 -2.39 -16.18
CA VAL A 222 -1.49 -3.31 -15.44
C VAL A 222 -1.10 -4.73 -15.76
N ASN A 223 -0.64 -5.49 -14.77
CA ASN A 223 -0.32 -6.90 -14.96
C ASN A 223 -0.68 -7.72 -13.71
N PRO A 224 -0.94 -9.03 -13.85
CA PRO A 224 -1.38 -9.87 -12.75
C PRO A 224 -0.35 -10.07 -11.63
N LEU A 225 0.93 -9.81 -11.86
CA LEU A 225 1.99 -10.00 -10.88
C LEU A 225 2.41 -8.71 -10.18
N MET A 226 1.87 -7.53 -10.59
CA MET A 226 2.29 -6.23 -10.08
C MET A 226 2.20 -6.07 -8.55
N GLY A 227 1.33 -6.84 -7.90
CA GLY A 227 1.18 -6.84 -6.44
C GLY A 227 2.04 -7.87 -5.71
N ALA A 228 2.49 -8.93 -6.40
CA ALA A 228 3.27 -10.00 -5.80
C ALA A 228 4.66 -9.53 -5.37
N ASP A 229 5.31 -8.74 -6.19
CA ASP A 229 6.65 -8.22 -5.90
C ASP A 229 6.61 -7.14 -4.81
N LEU A 230 5.53 -6.33 -4.80
CA LEU A 230 5.39 -5.25 -3.84
C LEU A 230 5.01 -5.71 -2.44
N ILE A 231 4.23 -6.79 -2.28
CA ILE A 231 3.72 -7.19 -0.96
C ILE A 231 4.83 -7.53 0.02
N ILE A 232 5.93 -8.10 -0.45
CA ILE A 232 7.09 -8.46 0.39
C ILE A 232 7.77 -7.20 0.92
N VAL A 233 7.96 -6.19 0.06
CA VAL A 233 8.53 -4.89 0.44
C VAL A 233 7.59 -4.16 1.40
N VAL A 234 6.29 -4.12 1.10
CA VAL A 234 5.26 -3.50 1.96
C VAL A 234 5.22 -4.14 3.34
N PHE A 235 5.36 -5.46 3.41
CA PHE A 235 5.49 -6.16 4.69
C PHE A 235 6.74 -5.73 5.46
N ALA A 236 7.89 -5.63 4.79
CA ALA A 236 9.11 -5.11 5.41
C ALA A 236 8.93 -3.68 5.95
N VAL A 237 8.25 -2.81 5.18
CA VAL A 237 7.92 -1.43 5.62
C VAL A 237 7.07 -1.44 6.90
N VAL A 238 6.03 -2.28 6.97
CA VAL A 238 5.17 -2.39 8.16
C VAL A 238 5.94 -2.90 9.36
N VAL A 239 6.81 -3.89 9.17
CA VAL A 239 7.64 -4.45 10.25
C VAL A 239 8.65 -3.41 10.76
N ILE A 240 9.36 -2.72 9.87
CA ILE A 240 10.30 -1.65 10.24
C ILE A 240 9.58 -0.49 10.93
N GLY A 241 8.43 -0.06 10.38
CA GLY A 241 7.61 1.01 10.95
C GLY A 241 7.02 0.66 12.31
N GLY A 242 6.80 -0.62 12.55
CA GLY A 242 6.12 -1.17 13.73
C GLY A 242 4.71 -1.62 13.38
N MET A 243 4.45 -2.89 13.56
CA MET A 243 3.17 -3.53 13.21
C MET A 243 1.99 -2.84 13.89
N GLY A 244 1.04 -2.35 13.09
CA GLY A 244 -0.12 -1.59 13.57
C GLY A 244 0.12 -0.09 13.80
N SER A 245 1.35 0.42 13.63
CA SER A 245 1.65 1.85 13.72
C SER A 245 1.37 2.56 12.39
N ILE A 246 0.35 3.41 12.37
CA ILE A 246 -0.06 4.17 11.19
C ILE A 246 1.02 5.17 10.78
N MET A 247 1.49 5.98 11.72
CA MET A 247 2.56 6.96 11.46
C MET A 247 3.86 6.25 11.11
N GLY A 248 4.16 5.12 11.76
CA GLY A 248 5.31 4.28 11.45
C GLY A 248 5.30 3.82 10.00
N SER A 249 4.18 3.30 9.51
CA SER A 249 4.05 2.83 8.12
C SER A 249 4.23 3.97 7.10
N ILE A 250 3.67 5.16 7.36
CA ILE A 250 3.80 6.32 6.48
C ILE A 250 5.26 6.76 6.40
N VAL A 251 5.87 7.06 7.54
CA VAL A 251 7.25 7.58 7.60
C VAL A 251 8.24 6.58 7.02
N THR A 252 8.12 5.32 7.41
CA THR A 252 9.01 4.25 6.94
C THR A 252 8.85 4.00 5.44
N GLY A 253 7.61 4.02 4.92
CA GLY A 253 7.35 3.85 3.49
C GLY A 253 8.06 4.91 2.64
N PHE A 254 7.90 6.19 2.96
CA PHE A 254 8.59 7.28 2.26
C PHE A 254 10.11 7.22 2.46
N ALA A 255 10.59 6.96 3.69
CA ALA A 255 12.01 6.89 3.98
C ALA A 255 12.71 5.76 3.22
N LEU A 256 12.12 4.55 3.20
CA LEU A 256 12.69 3.42 2.48
C LEU A 256 12.66 3.61 0.96
N GLY A 257 11.62 4.24 0.42
CA GLY A 257 11.60 4.61 -0.99
C GLY A 257 12.75 5.56 -1.36
N LEU A 258 13.01 6.59 -0.52
CA LEU A 258 14.14 7.50 -0.71
C LEU A 258 15.49 6.79 -0.58
N ILE A 259 15.64 5.90 0.40
CA ILE A 259 16.86 5.10 0.58
C ILE A 259 17.09 4.19 -0.63
N GLU A 260 16.05 3.53 -1.14
CA GLU A 260 16.14 2.74 -2.37
C GLU A 260 16.62 3.60 -3.55
N GLY A 261 16.03 4.80 -3.73
CA GLY A 261 16.42 5.74 -4.77
C GLY A 261 17.88 6.19 -4.65
N LEU A 262 18.34 6.51 -3.44
CA LEU A 262 19.75 6.82 -3.17
C LEU A 262 20.66 5.62 -3.44
N THR A 263 20.26 4.43 -3.01
CA THR A 263 21.06 3.21 -3.23
C THR A 263 21.21 2.93 -4.73
N LYS A 264 20.19 3.19 -5.55
CA LYS A 264 20.30 3.09 -7.01
C LYS A 264 21.34 4.02 -7.64
N VAL A 265 21.63 5.14 -7.00
CA VAL A 265 22.66 6.08 -7.46
C VAL A 265 24.08 5.60 -7.14
N PHE A 266 24.31 5.12 -5.91
CA PHE A 266 25.64 4.80 -5.41
C PHE A 266 26.02 3.32 -5.59
N TYR A 267 25.04 2.42 -5.44
CA TYR A 267 25.23 0.98 -5.53
C TYR A 267 23.99 0.28 -6.07
N PRO A 268 23.73 0.33 -7.40
CA PRO A 268 22.49 -0.14 -8.03
C PRO A 268 22.14 -1.60 -7.70
N GLU A 269 23.15 -2.46 -7.57
CA GLU A 269 22.98 -3.90 -7.33
C GLU A 269 22.32 -4.21 -5.97
N ALA A 270 22.52 -3.34 -4.96
CA ALA A 270 21.95 -3.50 -3.63
C ALA A 270 20.57 -2.83 -3.48
N SER A 271 20.07 -2.13 -4.48
CA SER A 271 18.85 -1.32 -4.36
C SER A 271 17.60 -2.11 -3.94
N ASN A 272 17.45 -3.34 -4.42
CA ASN A 272 16.34 -4.21 -4.06
C ASN A 272 16.55 -4.92 -2.70
N THR A 273 17.80 -4.99 -2.24
CA THR A 273 18.16 -5.73 -1.01
C THR A 273 18.27 -4.82 0.21
N VAL A 274 18.54 -3.52 0.00
CA VAL A 274 18.78 -2.56 1.09
C VAL A 274 17.63 -2.49 2.10
N ILE A 275 16.38 -2.59 1.64
CA ILE A 275 15.19 -2.55 2.48
C ILE A 275 15.21 -3.73 3.47
N PHE A 276 15.58 -4.94 3.00
CA PHE A 276 15.65 -6.14 3.84
C PHE A 276 16.84 -6.13 4.79
N ILE A 277 17.96 -5.53 4.40
CA ILE A 277 19.11 -5.29 5.29
C ILE A 277 18.69 -4.37 6.44
N ILE A 278 18.02 -3.25 6.13
CA ILE A 278 17.49 -2.33 7.14
C ILE A 278 16.49 -3.05 8.05
N MET A 279 15.60 -3.85 7.48
CA MET A 279 14.64 -4.65 8.26
C MET A 279 15.34 -5.55 9.26
N ALA A 280 16.37 -6.30 8.83
CA ALA A 280 17.13 -7.17 9.71
C ALA A 280 17.80 -6.39 10.85
N ILE A 281 18.45 -5.26 10.53
CA ILE A 281 19.09 -4.38 11.52
C ILE A 281 18.07 -3.85 12.53
N VAL A 282 16.93 -3.32 12.04
CA VAL A 282 15.89 -2.77 12.92
C VAL A 282 15.33 -3.86 13.84
N LEU A 283 15.04 -5.05 13.33
CA LEU A 283 14.52 -6.16 14.15
C LEU A 283 15.53 -6.63 15.21
N MET A 284 16.83 -6.57 14.92
CA MET A 284 17.87 -6.89 15.90
C MET A 284 17.96 -5.86 17.02
N ILE A 285 17.78 -4.59 16.72
CA ILE A 285 17.90 -3.48 17.70
C ILE A 285 16.57 -3.23 18.41
N LYS A 286 15.46 -3.21 17.67
CA LYS A 286 14.12 -2.91 18.17
C LYS A 286 13.07 -3.85 17.56
N PRO A 287 12.85 -5.04 18.13
CA PRO A 287 11.94 -6.05 17.58
C PRO A 287 10.50 -5.58 17.35
N ALA A 288 10.04 -4.55 18.10
CA ALA A 288 8.72 -3.95 17.93
C ALA A 288 8.62 -3.00 16.70
N GLY A 289 9.71 -2.76 15.99
CA GLY A 289 9.81 -1.73 14.95
C GLY A 289 10.05 -0.32 15.51
N LEU A 290 10.34 0.64 14.62
CA LEU A 290 10.76 1.99 15.01
C LEU A 290 9.69 2.75 15.82
N PHE A 291 8.42 2.59 15.48
CA PHE A 291 7.28 3.26 16.13
C PHE A 291 6.36 2.27 16.87
N GLY A 292 6.78 1.00 16.97
CA GLY A 292 6.02 -0.02 17.71
C GLY A 292 6.16 0.18 19.24
N THR A 293 5.09 -0.12 19.97
CA THR A 293 5.10 -0.22 21.43
C THR A 293 5.43 -1.66 21.82
N GLN A 294 6.43 -1.84 22.68
CA GLN A 294 6.66 -3.15 23.30
C GLN A 294 5.48 -3.41 24.25
N ARG A 295 4.70 -4.44 23.96
CA ARG A 295 3.67 -5.00 24.87
C ARG A 295 4.27 -6.13 25.68
#